data_72d0fda0a200e147b925735f21cc851d
#
_entry.id   72d0fda0a200e147b925735f21cc851d
#
_cell.length_a   1.000
_cell.length_b   1.000
_cell.length_c   1.000
_cell.angle_alpha   90.00
_cell.angle_beta   90.00
_cell.angle_gamma   90.00
#
_symmetry.space_group_name_H-M   'P 1'
#
loop_
_entity.id
_entity.type
_entity.pdbx_description
1 polymer ?
#
loop_
_entity_poly.entity_id
_entity_poly.type
_entity_poly.pdbx_seq_one_letter_code
_entity_poly.pdbx_strand_id
1 'polypeptide(L)'
;YNGELVTNSPMNIGAINWGIPHSDESNGKPRCFWIGYSYNNERWLDADIAEVRIWNRVLSEEEINAKDHAYEVDPNSEGLVAYWKLNDGLDEIKDYSVNGNNATPSSTLTWVDVALPAKED
;
A
#
# COMPACT_ATOMS: atom_id res chain seq x y z
N TYR A 1 8.62 5.64 11.54
CA TYR A 1 9.11 4.28 11.53
C TYR A 1 8.61 3.55 12.78
N ASN A 2 7.93 2.42 12.61
CA ASN A 2 7.28 1.70 13.71
C ASN A 2 6.33 2.59 14.55
N GLY A 3 5.57 3.46 13.92
CA GLY A 3 4.68 4.39 14.58
C GLY A 3 5.35 5.63 15.17
N GLU A 4 6.67 5.73 15.12
CA GLU A 4 7.41 6.90 15.61
C GLU A 4 7.72 7.90 14.49
N LEU A 5 7.57 9.18 14.78
CA LEU A 5 7.95 10.25 13.88
C LEU A 5 9.48 10.33 13.74
N VAL A 6 9.97 10.07 12.54
CA VAL A 6 11.41 10.01 12.25
C VAL A 6 12.01 11.39 11.94
N THR A 7 11.19 12.35 11.50
CA THR A 7 11.64 13.69 11.16
C THR A 7 10.55 14.73 11.39
N ASN A 8 10.96 15.89 11.86
CA ASN A 8 10.10 17.07 12.01
C ASN A 8 10.20 18.01 10.79
N SER A 9 10.95 17.63 9.76
CA SER A 9 11.11 18.49 8.59
C SER A 9 9.90 18.31 7.67
N PRO A 10 9.00 19.29 7.57
CA PRO A 10 7.89 19.18 6.64
C PRO A 10 8.45 19.20 5.22
N MET A 11 8.38 18.08 4.54
CA MET A 11 8.56 18.07 3.10
C MET A 11 7.32 18.69 2.46
N ASN A 12 7.45 19.94 2.03
CA ASN A 12 6.41 20.55 1.22
C ASN A 12 6.52 20.03 -0.22
N ILE A 13 5.97 18.85 -0.44
CA ILE A 13 5.98 18.21 -1.76
C ILE A 13 4.83 18.69 -2.65
N GLY A 14 4.00 19.62 -2.17
CA GLY A 14 2.81 20.08 -2.89
C GLY A 14 1.73 18.98 -3.00
N ALA A 15 0.74 19.24 -3.82
CA ALA A 15 -0.32 18.28 -4.06
C ALA A 15 0.17 17.14 -4.97
N ILE A 16 -0.14 15.89 -4.58
CA ILE A 16 0.07 14.75 -5.46
C ILE A 16 -0.96 14.81 -6.59
N ASN A 17 -0.48 14.95 -7.82
CA ASN A 17 -1.36 14.95 -8.98
C ASN A 17 -1.57 13.51 -9.48
N TRP A 18 -2.67 12.90 -9.10
CA TRP A 18 -3.05 11.55 -9.49
C TRP A 18 -3.66 11.45 -10.90
N GLY A 19 -3.97 12.59 -11.52
CA GLY A 19 -4.86 12.65 -12.68
C GLY A 19 -4.17 12.80 -14.04
N ILE A 20 -2.86 12.80 -14.15
CA ILE A 20 -2.20 12.91 -15.45
C ILE A 20 -1.74 11.52 -15.88
N PRO A 21 -2.39 10.92 -16.91
CA PRO A 21 -1.80 9.79 -17.60
C PRO A 21 -0.46 10.25 -18.15
N HIS A 22 0.62 9.85 -17.54
CA HIS A 22 1.93 10.19 -18.04
C HIS A 22 2.23 9.26 -19.22
N SER A 23 2.27 9.84 -20.41
CA SER A 23 2.65 9.16 -21.66
C SER A 23 4.16 8.95 -21.81
N ASP A 24 4.87 8.78 -20.71
CA ASP A 24 6.27 8.39 -20.79
C ASP A 24 6.36 6.89 -21.09
N GLU A 25 6.18 6.59 -22.35
CA GLU A 25 6.25 5.24 -22.89
C GLU A 25 7.71 4.77 -23.14
N SER A 26 8.69 5.37 -22.48
CA SER A 26 10.09 5.02 -22.72
C SER A 26 10.39 3.54 -22.46
N ASN A 27 9.50 2.83 -21.78
CA ASN A 27 9.56 1.39 -21.55
C ASN A 27 8.27 0.64 -21.95
N GLY A 28 7.35 1.30 -22.66
CA GLY A 28 6.10 0.70 -23.16
C GLY A 28 5.07 0.33 -22.07
N LYS A 29 5.26 0.80 -20.84
CA LYS A 29 4.34 0.51 -19.73
C LYS A 29 3.68 1.79 -19.24
N PRO A 30 2.35 1.78 -19.03
CA PRO A 30 1.67 2.92 -18.42
C PRO A 30 2.23 3.14 -17.00
N ARG A 31 2.35 4.39 -16.61
CA ARG A 31 2.66 4.73 -15.22
C ARG A 31 1.44 4.43 -14.39
N CYS A 32 1.55 3.43 -13.53
CA CYS A 32 0.54 3.05 -12.57
C CYS A 32 1.17 2.97 -11.17
N PHE A 33 0.33 2.79 -10.18
CA PHE A 33 0.80 2.50 -8.84
C PHE A 33 1.31 1.05 -8.81
N TRP A 34 2.55 0.87 -8.39
CA TRP A 34 3.19 -0.43 -8.27
C TRP A 34 3.49 -0.75 -6.81
N ILE A 35 3.25 -1.97 -6.41
CA ILE A 35 3.66 -2.50 -5.12
C ILE A 35 4.83 -3.45 -5.36
N GLY A 36 5.96 -3.21 -4.70
CA GLY A 36 7.15 -4.06 -4.81
C GLY A 36 7.98 -3.88 -6.09
N TYR A 37 7.66 -2.89 -6.90
CA TYR A 37 8.35 -2.65 -8.17
C TYR A 37 8.55 -1.17 -8.45
N SER A 38 9.64 -0.82 -9.14
CA SER A 38 9.88 0.52 -9.67
C SER A 38 9.83 0.50 -11.21
N TYR A 39 9.68 1.65 -11.82
CA TYR A 39 9.58 1.84 -13.27
C TYR A 39 10.76 1.28 -14.08
N ASN A 40 11.86 0.99 -13.42
CA ASN A 40 13.06 0.42 -14.03
C ASN A 40 13.14 -1.07 -13.71
N ASN A 41 13.24 -1.93 -14.71
CA ASN A 41 13.19 -3.39 -14.62
C ASN A 41 14.22 -4.05 -13.66
N GLU A 42 15.06 -3.28 -12.99
CA GLU A 42 16.11 -3.76 -12.10
C GLU A 42 15.89 -3.45 -10.63
N ARG A 43 14.69 -2.91 -10.26
CA ARG A 43 14.42 -2.44 -8.91
C ARG A 43 13.22 -3.17 -8.31
N TRP A 44 13.42 -4.43 -8.02
CA TRP A 44 12.46 -5.24 -7.30
C TRP A 44 12.66 -5.10 -5.80
N LEU A 45 11.58 -5.11 -5.06
CA LEU A 45 11.65 -5.27 -3.62
C LEU A 45 11.80 -6.77 -3.32
N ASP A 46 12.86 -7.13 -2.62
CA ASP A 46 13.09 -8.48 -2.08
C ASP A 46 12.60 -8.49 -0.62
N ALA A 47 11.29 -8.64 -0.45
CA ALA A 47 10.65 -8.66 0.86
C ALA A 47 9.22 -9.20 0.75
N ASP A 48 8.69 -9.65 1.87
CA ASP A 48 7.27 -9.97 2.02
C ASP A 48 6.49 -8.69 2.31
N ILE A 49 5.32 -8.55 1.69
CA ILE A 49 4.46 -7.38 1.83
C ILE A 49 3.07 -7.82 2.27
N ALA A 50 2.51 -7.14 3.24
CA ALA A 50 1.13 -7.29 3.68
C ALA A 50 0.53 -5.93 4.05
N GLU A 51 -0.79 -5.84 4.11
CA GLU A 51 -1.53 -4.71 4.67
C GLU A 51 -1.18 -3.36 4.02
N VAL A 52 -1.21 -3.28 2.70
CA VAL A 52 -0.96 -2.03 1.96
C VAL A 52 -2.22 -1.18 1.92
N ARG A 53 -2.11 0.08 2.34
CA ARG A 53 -3.23 1.02 2.42
C ARG A 53 -2.86 2.39 1.86
N ILE A 54 -3.83 3.02 1.21
CA ILE A 54 -3.72 4.41 0.73
C ILE A 54 -4.83 5.23 1.35
N TRP A 55 -4.46 6.37 1.92
CA TRP A 55 -5.35 7.31 2.57
C TRP A 55 -5.32 8.66 1.86
N ASN A 56 -6.46 9.32 1.73
CA ASN A 56 -6.55 10.68 1.21
C ASN A 56 -6.55 11.75 2.32
N ARG A 57 -6.22 11.35 3.53
CA ARG A 57 -6.07 12.21 4.70
C ARG A 57 -4.82 11.84 5.50
N VAL A 58 -4.39 12.71 6.35
CA VAL A 58 -3.35 12.42 7.35
C VAL A 58 -3.99 11.62 8.48
N LEU A 59 -3.38 10.50 8.83
CA LEU A 59 -3.73 9.74 10.03
C LEU A 59 -3.10 10.41 11.26
N SER A 60 -3.79 10.38 12.39
CA SER A 60 -3.21 10.79 13.65
C SER A 60 -2.19 9.77 14.17
N GLU A 61 -1.35 10.19 15.09
CA GLU A 61 -0.40 9.29 15.75
C GLU A 61 -1.12 8.18 16.52
N GLU A 62 -2.27 8.49 17.12
CA GLU A 62 -3.11 7.51 17.83
C GLU A 62 -3.68 6.47 16.87
N GLU A 63 -4.12 6.87 15.67
CA GLU A 63 -4.60 5.95 14.65
C GLU A 63 -3.49 5.02 14.16
N ILE A 64 -2.28 5.55 13.91
CA ILE A 64 -1.14 4.76 13.44
C ILE A 64 -0.68 3.75 14.51
N ASN A 65 -0.71 4.15 15.78
CA ASN A 65 -0.29 3.33 16.91
C ASN A 65 -1.43 2.51 17.52
N ALA A 66 -2.64 2.55 16.95
CA ALA A 66 -3.73 1.70 17.41
C ALA A 66 -3.33 0.21 17.29
N LYS A 67 -3.64 -0.58 18.31
CA LYS A 67 -3.24 -2.00 18.41
C LYS A 67 -3.55 -2.82 17.15
N ASP A 68 -4.66 -2.49 16.47
CA ASP A 68 -5.13 -3.22 15.31
C ASP A 68 -4.56 -2.71 13.99
N HIS A 69 -3.97 -1.51 13.98
CA HIS A 69 -3.53 -0.86 12.75
C HIS A 69 -2.53 -1.68 11.94
N ALA A 70 -1.64 -2.43 12.61
CA ALA A 70 -0.67 -3.30 11.93
C ALA A 70 -1.29 -4.58 11.35
N TYR A 71 -2.49 -4.96 11.78
CA TYR A 71 -3.13 -6.22 11.42
C TYR A 71 -4.28 -6.02 10.43
N GLU A 72 -5.16 -5.08 10.73
CA GLU A 72 -6.27 -4.73 9.86
C GLU A 72 -6.86 -3.37 10.23
N VAL A 73 -7.58 -2.77 9.28
CA VAL A 73 -8.42 -1.58 9.52
C VAL A 73 -9.82 -1.83 8.98
N ASP A 74 -10.80 -1.08 9.48
CA ASP A 74 -12.15 -1.14 8.93
C ASP A 74 -12.13 -0.71 7.46
N PRO A 75 -12.57 -1.57 6.52
CA PRO A 75 -12.65 -1.25 5.09
C PRO A 75 -13.47 0.01 4.76
N ASN A 76 -14.37 0.41 5.66
CA ASN A 76 -15.22 1.60 5.51
C ASN A 76 -14.62 2.84 6.18
N SER A 77 -13.39 2.78 6.68
CA SER A 77 -12.75 3.93 7.33
C SER A 77 -12.75 5.17 6.46
N GLU A 78 -13.07 6.31 7.07
CA GLU A 78 -13.06 7.60 6.37
C GLU A 78 -11.68 7.91 5.78
N GLY A 79 -11.66 8.26 4.51
CA GLY A 79 -10.44 8.60 3.79
C GLY A 79 -9.61 7.41 3.30
N LEU A 80 -10.05 6.17 3.53
CA LEU A 80 -9.39 4.99 2.98
C LEU A 80 -9.69 4.89 1.47
N VAL A 81 -8.67 5.05 0.65
CA VAL A 81 -8.78 5.05 -0.83
C VAL A 81 -8.56 3.67 -1.42
N ALA A 82 -7.62 2.91 -0.86
CA ALA A 82 -7.36 1.54 -1.26
C ALA A 82 -6.81 0.74 -0.09
N TYR A 83 -7.13 -0.56 -0.08
CA TYR A 83 -6.71 -1.49 0.95
C TYR A 83 -6.50 -2.89 0.39
N TRP A 84 -5.26 -3.28 0.20
CA TRP A 84 -4.87 -4.61 -0.23
C TRP A 84 -4.25 -5.37 0.94
N LYS A 85 -4.96 -6.38 1.44
CA LYS A 85 -4.47 -7.23 2.56
C LYS A 85 -3.28 -8.08 2.15
N LEU A 86 -3.23 -8.49 0.88
CA LEU A 86 -2.20 -9.38 0.33
C LEU A 86 -2.12 -10.72 1.08
N ASN A 87 -3.27 -11.26 1.44
CA ASN A 87 -3.39 -12.54 2.14
C ASN A 87 -4.40 -13.49 1.48
N ASP A 88 -4.87 -13.16 0.28
CA ASP A 88 -5.97 -13.88 -0.37
C ASP A 88 -5.54 -15.20 -1.01
N GLY A 89 -4.25 -15.37 -1.32
CA GLY A 89 -3.75 -16.53 -2.04
C GLY A 89 -4.27 -16.65 -3.48
N LEU A 90 -4.83 -15.56 -4.01
CA LEU A 90 -5.49 -15.52 -5.32
C LEU A 90 -4.63 -14.82 -6.36
N ASP A 91 -4.95 -15.06 -7.63
CA ASP A 91 -4.30 -14.39 -8.77
C ASP A 91 -4.76 -12.92 -8.91
N GLU A 92 -5.91 -12.56 -8.38
CA GLU A 92 -6.42 -11.20 -8.30
C GLU A 92 -6.23 -10.66 -6.88
N ILE A 93 -5.60 -9.50 -6.77
CA ILE A 93 -5.39 -8.84 -5.48
C ILE A 93 -6.56 -7.91 -5.22
N LYS A 94 -7.42 -8.30 -4.30
CA LYS A 94 -8.63 -7.56 -3.97
C LYS A 94 -8.32 -6.27 -3.20
N ASP A 95 -8.92 -5.15 -3.63
CA ASP A 95 -9.07 -3.94 -2.82
C ASP A 95 -10.29 -4.09 -1.91
N TYR A 96 -10.05 -4.11 -0.61
CA TYR A 96 -11.10 -4.22 0.42
C TYR A 96 -11.77 -2.89 0.75
N SER A 97 -11.25 -1.76 0.26
CA SER A 97 -11.92 -0.48 0.41
C SER A 97 -13.22 -0.41 -0.40
N VAL A 98 -14.01 0.61 -0.15
CA VAL A 98 -15.27 0.86 -0.89
C VAL A 98 -15.06 1.21 -2.36
N ASN A 99 -13.83 1.49 -2.79
CA ASN A 99 -13.53 1.94 -4.15
C ASN A 99 -13.26 0.81 -5.14
N GLY A 100 -12.89 -0.38 -4.67
CA GLY A 100 -12.71 -1.56 -5.51
C GLY A 100 -11.55 -1.45 -6.51
N ASN A 101 -10.44 -0.82 -6.13
CA ASN A 101 -9.23 -0.67 -6.95
C ASN A 101 -8.40 -1.96 -6.96
N ASN A 102 -8.96 -3.06 -7.46
CA ASN A 102 -8.26 -4.34 -7.50
C ASN A 102 -6.94 -4.24 -8.26
N ALA A 103 -5.93 -4.94 -7.77
CA ALA A 103 -4.62 -4.98 -8.41
C ALA A 103 -4.43 -6.30 -9.15
N THR A 104 -3.64 -6.25 -10.22
CA THR A 104 -3.28 -7.43 -11.02
C THR A 104 -1.80 -7.71 -10.85
N PRO A 105 -1.39 -8.92 -10.46
CA PRO A 105 0.01 -9.29 -10.41
C PRO A 105 0.65 -9.20 -11.80
N SER A 106 1.87 -8.71 -11.86
CA SER A 106 2.66 -8.69 -13.11
C SER A 106 3.32 -10.04 -13.41
N SER A 107 3.35 -10.94 -12.43
CA SER A 107 3.89 -12.29 -12.52
C SER A 107 3.24 -13.16 -11.44
N THR A 108 3.52 -14.46 -11.45
CA THR A 108 3.09 -15.37 -10.39
C THR A 108 3.62 -14.90 -9.04
N LEU A 109 2.72 -14.76 -8.08
CA LEU A 109 3.05 -14.42 -6.69
C LEU A 109 3.42 -15.67 -5.91
N THR A 110 4.33 -15.54 -4.97
CA THR A 110 4.61 -16.54 -3.95
C THR A 110 3.95 -16.09 -2.65
N TRP A 111 3.10 -16.93 -2.11
CA TRP A 111 2.45 -16.68 -0.83
C TRP A 111 3.23 -17.36 0.28
N VAL A 112 3.48 -16.65 1.35
CA VAL A 112 4.21 -17.15 2.52
C VAL A 112 3.39 -16.92 3.79
N ASP A 113 3.41 -17.89 4.67
CA ASP A 113 2.81 -17.73 5.99
C ASP A 113 3.78 -16.95 6.88
N VAL A 114 3.37 -15.78 7.31
CA VAL A 114 4.14 -14.95 8.24
C VAL A 114 3.47 -15.01 9.60
N ALA A 115 4.22 -15.46 10.61
CA ALA A 115 3.79 -15.36 12.00
C ALA A 115 3.90 -13.89 12.43
N LEU A 116 2.80 -13.16 12.38
CA LEU A 116 2.73 -11.84 12.99
C LEU A 116 2.86 -11.96 14.52
N PRO A 117 3.44 -10.96 15.20
CA PRO A 117 3.42 -10.92 16.65
C PRO A 117 1.99 -11.07 17.16
N ALA A 118 1.82 -11.83 18.24
CA ALA A 118 0.50 -11.97 18.84
C ALA A 118 -0.05 -10.57 19.19
N LYS A 119 -1.32 -10.34 18.81
CA LYS A 119 -2.03 -9.15 19.21
C LYS A 119 -2.11 -9.13 20.73
N GLU A 120 -1.45 -8.20 21.37
CA GLU A 120 -1.56 -8.03 22.81
C GLU A 120 -2.96 -7.51 23.15
N ASP A 121 -3.65 -8.24 24.01
CA ASP A 121 -4.98 -7.86 24.51
C ASP A 121 -4.96 -6.56 25.35
#